data_af280f59ab38800a4670f442c99ce403
#
_entry.id   af280f59ab38800a4670f442c99ce403
#
_cell.length_a   1.000
_cell.length_b   1.000
_cell.length_c   1.000
_cell.angle_alpha   90.00
_cell.angle_beta   90.00
_cell.angle_gamma   90.00
#
_symmetry.space_group_name_H-M   'P 1'
#
loop_
_entity.id
_entity.type
_entity.pdbx_description
1 polymer ?
#
loop_
_entity_poly.entity_id
_entity_poly.type
_entity_poly.pdbx_seq_one_letter_code
_entity_poly.pdbx_strand_id
1 'polypeptide(L)'
;SDGNRALVGAIWYPTSDTYPAVPVGENPVFFGQMVQPDAKIQDGRHPLVVMSHGFGGNWRNQGWLATALAQAGYVVAAINHPGTTSRDVTAEVGSALWLRPLDISHLITSLTEDLAWSPHLDGTNITVIGHSLGGWTALELAGAQMDMDHMDGDCKQHPELAACDGLKELEVGRTPKERTKLAADLKDKRIRAAISLDLGLARGFTPESLAAIDIPVLVIAAGSSNPKIPKELESGYL
;
A
#
# COMPACT_ATOMS: atom_id res chain seq x y z
N SER A 1 -8.35 -5.66 -18.37
CA SER A 1 -7.44 -4.50 -18.29
C SER A 1 -8.26 -3.25 -18.57
N ASP A 2 -8.59 -2.51 -17.51
CA ASP A 2 -9.31 -1.23 -17.63
C ASP A 2 -8.29 -0.18 -18.10
N GLY A 3 -8.11 -0.09 -19.40
CA GLY A 3 -7.03 0.56 -20.14
C GLY A 3 -6.86 2.07 -19.97
N ASN A 4 -7.27 2.67 -18.83
CA ASN A 4 -7.09 4.09 -18.59
C ASN A 4 -6.91 4.45 -17.09
N ARG A 5 -6.40 3.53 -16.26
CA ARG A 5 -6.12 3.81 -14.85
C ARG A 5 -4.69 4.36 -14.73
N ALA A 6 -4.56 5.68 -14.90
CA ALA A 6 -3.27 6.35 -14.76
C ALA A 6 -2.82 6.32 -13.28
N LEU A 7 -1.60 5.83 -13.04
CA LEU A 7 -0.97 5.83 -11.72
C LEU A 7 0.03 6.98 -11.63
N VAL A 8 -0.15 7.84 -10.65
CA VAL A 8 0.74 8.97 -10.36
C VAL A 8 1.47 8.66 -9.07
N GLY A 9 2.79 8.86 -9.05
CA GLY A 9 3.60 8.55 -7.89
C GLY A 9 4.94 9.24 -7.89
N ALA A 10 5.85 8.74 -7.06
CA ALA A 10 7.23 9.16 -7.01
C ALA A 10 8.14 7.97 -6.70
N ILE A 11 9.41 8.11 -7.08
CA ILE A 11 10.46 7.14 -6.81
C ILE A 11 11.57 7.85 -6.04
N TRP A 12 11.97 7.29 -4.91
CA TRP A 12 13.15 7.69 -4.13
C TRP A 12 14.25 6.67 -4.36
N TYR A 13 15.48 7.11 -4.52
CA TYR A 13 16.59 6.22 -4.80
C TYR A 13 17.90 6.80 -4.29
N PRO A 14 18.92 5.96 -4.05
CA PRO A 14 20.26 6.40 -3.71
C PRO A 14 20.88 7.19 -4.85
N THR A 15 21.61 8.25 -4.50
CA THR A 15 22.40 9.04 -5.46
C THR A 15 23.76 9.37 -4.88
N SER A 16 24.75 9.52 -5.76
CA SER A 16 26.06 10.08 -5.46
C SER A 16 26.20 11.54 -5.90
N ASP A 17 25.15 12.14 -6.44
CA ASP A 17 25.16 13.55 -6.84
C ASP A 17 25.35 14.44 -5.61
N THR A 18 26.02 15.59 -5.81
CA THR A 18 26.42 16.49 -4.70
C THR A 18 25.78 17.86 -4.76
N TYR A 19 24.84 18.11 -5.68
CA TYR A 19 24.13 19.37 -5.71
C TYR A 19 23.14 19.52 -4.53
N PRO A 20 22.77 20.77 -4.17
CA PRO A 20 21.96 21.00 -2.98
C PRO A 20 20.60 20.30 -3.02
N ALA A 21 20.25 19.63 -1.91
CA ALA A 21 18.91 19.09 -1.71
C ALA A 21 17.90 20.23 -1.46
N VAL A 22 16.65 19.99 -1.86
CA VAL A 22 15.52 20.92 -1.67
C VAL A 22 14.40 20.22 -0.91
N PRO A 23 13.58 20.95 -0.14
CA PRO A 23 12.43 20.37 0.54
C PRO A 23 11.32 20.03 -0.48
N VAL A 24 10.83 18.79 -0.43
CA VAL A 24 9.72 18.29 -1.27
C VAL A 24 8.62 17.72 -0.41
N GLY A 25 7.36 18.00 -0.77
CA GLY A 25 6.19 17.47 -0.09
C GLY A 25 5.78 18.25 1.16
N GLU A 26 6.39 19.39 1.45
CA GLU A 26 6.01 20.25 2.56
C GLU A 26 4.57 20.77 2.39
N ASN A 27 3.83 20.77 3.51
CA ASN A 27 2.49 21.31 3.60
C ASN A 27 2.17 21.65 5.07
N PRO A 28 1.01 22.26 5.41
CA PRO A 28 0.68 22.61 6.80
C PRO A 28 0.68 21.46 7.81
N VAL A 29 0.65 20.21 7.35
CA VAL A 29 0.57 19.00 8.20
C VAL A 29 1.91 18.25 8.24
N PHE A 30 2.69 18.28 7.16
CA PHE A 30 3.92 17.51 7.01
C PHE A 30 5.13 18.40 6.69
N PHE A 31 6.24 18.14 7.35
CA PHE A 31 7.53 18.72 6.97
C PHE A 31 8.00 18.17 5.64
N GLY A 32 8.61 19.02 4.82
CA GLY A 32 9.25 18.62 3.56
C GLY A 32 10.41 17.66 3.80
N GLN A 33 10.58 16.72 2.89
CA GLN A 33 11.74 15.84 2.87
C GLN A 33 12.84 16.46 1.99
N MET A 34 14.07 16.51 2.51
CA MET A 34 15.22 17.03 1.75
C MET A 34 15.64 15.98 0.71
N VAL A 35 15.47 16.30 -0.56
CA VAL A 35 15.80 15.42 -1.69
C VAL A 35 16.53 16.20 -2.78
N GLN A 36 17.25 15.49 -3.64
CA GLN A 36 17.85 16.00 -4.85
C GLN A 36 16.96 15.58 -6.04
N PRO A 37 16.07 16.47 -6.55
CA PRO A 37 15.16 16.11 -7.64
C PRO A 37 15.96 15.70 -8.89
N ASP A 38 15.48 14.65 -9.56
CA ASP A 38 16.02 14.15 -10.83
C ASP A 38 17.52 13.80 -10.78
N ALA A 39 18.04 13.48 -9.58
CA ALA A 39 19.40 13.04 -9.38
C ALA A 39 19.71 11.76 -10.17
N LYS A 40 20.96 11.56 -10.56
CA LYS A 40 21.38 10.30 -11.17
C LYS A 40 21.30 9.19 -10.13
N ILE A 41 20.66 8.08 -10.48
CA ILE A 41 20.65 6.90 -9.60
C ILE A 41 22.08 6.37 -9.40
N GLN A 42 22.41 6.00 -8.16
CA GLN A 42 23.68 5.39 -7.84
C GLN A 42 23.87 4.06 -8.58
N ASP A 43 25.08 3.82 -9.06
CA ASP A 43 25.41 2.56 -9.74
C ASP A 43 25.23 1.35 -8.78
N GLY A 44 24.77 0.24 -9.33
CA GLY A 44 24.53 -1.00 -8.59
C GLY A 44 23.10 -1.48 -8.69
N ARG A 45 22.80 -2.58 -8.01
CA ARG A 45 21.44 -3.14 -7.91
C ARG A 45 20.93 -2.92 -6.49
N HIS A 46 19.78 -2.32 -6.39
CA HIS A 46 19.14 -1.92 -5.14
C HIS A 46 17.88 -2.75 -4.89
N PRO A 47 17.62 -3.20 -3.66
CA PRO A 47 16.33 -3.79 -3.32
C PRO A 47 15.20 -2.80 -3.59
N LEU A 48 14.06 -3.30 -4.07
CA LEU A 48 12.88 -2.48 -4.36
C LEU A 48 11.90 -2.53 -3.20
N VAL A 49 11.47 -1.36 -2.74
CA VAL A 49 10.34 -1.21 -1.83
C VAL A 49 9.19 -0.52 -2.57
N VAL A 50 8.00 -1.10 -2.52
CA VAL A 50 6.79 -0.47 -3.06
C VAL A 50 5.86 -0.09 -1.92
N MET A 51 5.26 1.11 -2.00
CA MET A 51 4.47 1.66 -0.91
C MET A 51 3.03 1.94 -1.33
N SER A 52 2.09 1.58 -0.44
CA SER A 52 0.65 1.81 -0.60
C SER A 52 0.12 2.69 0.53
N HIS A 53 -0.52 3.82 0.17
CA HIS A 53 -1.09 4.78 1.13
C HIS A 53 -2.42 4.31 1.71
N GLY A 54 -2.85 4.91 2.83
CA GLY A 54 -4.15 4.71 3.46
C GLY A 54 -5.31 5.39 2.70
N PHE A 55 -6.54 5.14 3.18
CA PHE A 55 -7.75 5.81 2.67
C PHE A 55 -7.62 7.33 2.80
N GLY A 56 -8.00 8.06 1.76
CA GLY A 56 -7.86 9.52 1.72
C GLY A 56 -6.42 10.03 1.71
N GLY A 57 -5.44 9.14 1.56
CA GLY A 57 -4.02 9.47 1.50
C GLY A 57 -3.50 9.77 0.09
N ASN A 58 -2.19 9.77 -0.03
CA ASN A 58 -1.49 9.88 -1.31
C ASN A 58 -0.04 9.41 -1.16
N TRP A 59 0.70 9.31 -2.25
CA TRP A 59 2.09 8.82 -2.27
C TRP A 59 3.06 9.60 -1.35
N ARG A 60 2.74 10.86 -0.95
CA ARG A 60 3.59 11.70 -0.09
C ARG A 60 3.52 11.31 1.39
N ASN A 61 2.43 10.66 1.82
CA ASN A 61 2.19 10.40 3.25
C ASN A 61 3.31 9.64 3.94
N GLN A 62 3.99 8.75 3.21
CA GLN A 62 5.10 7.93 3.71
C GLN A 62 6.46 8.42 3.19
N GLY A 63 6.55 9.66 2.66
CA GLY A 63 7.78 10.23 2.09
C GLY A 63 8.96 10.25 3.06
N TRP A 64 8.70 10.45 4.37
CA TRP A 64 9.71 10.38 5.41
C TRP A 64 10.38 9.00 5.48
N LEU A 65 9.60 7.92 5.37
CA LEU A 65 10.10 6.55 5.37
C LEU A 65 10.81 6.23 4.04
N ALA A 66 10.23 6.67 2.91
CA ALA A 66 10.83 6.50 1.61
C ALA A 66 12.20 7.15 1.51
N THR A 67 12.35 8.38 2.05
CA THR A 67 13.63 9.09 2.11
C THR A 67 14.66 8.33 2.96
N ALA A 68 14.26 7.86 4.16
CA ALA A 68 15.15 7.09 5.03
C ALA A 68 15.61 5.77 4.39
N LEU A 69 14.71 5.07 3.71
CA LEU A 69 15.04 3.83 3.01
C LEU A 69 15.95 4.09 1.79
N ALA A 70 15.73 5.17 1.04
CA ALA A 70 16.61 5.53 -0.07
C ALA A 70 18.04 5.84 0.44
N GLN A 71 18.16 6.55 1.58
CA GLN A 71 19.44 6.79 2.25
C GLN A 71 20.11 5.49 2.72
N ALA A 72 19.31 4.46 3.02
CA ALA A 72 19.81 3.14 3.40
C ALA A 72 20.11 2.22 2.19
N GLY A 73 19.99 2.72 0.96
CA GLY A 73 20.38 1.99 -0.25
C GLY A 73 19.23 1.32 -1.00
N TYR A 74 17.97 1.58 -0.66
CA TYR A 74 16.80 1.01 -1.34
C TYR A 74 16.31 1.95 -2.46
N VAL A 75 15.74 1.37 -3.51
CA VAL A 75 14.83 2.09 -4.41
C VAL A 75 13.42 1.95 -3.85
N VAL A 76 12.73 3.07 -3.66
CA VAL A 76 11.38 3.11 -3.07
C VAL A 76 10.42 3.76 -4.06
N ALA A 77 9.32 3.08 -4.39
CA ALA A 77 8.29 3.62 -5.26
C ALA A 77 6.94 3.67 -4.54
N ALA A 78 6.27 4.82 -4.59
CA ALA A 78 4.95 5.02 -4.01
C ALA A 78 4.01 5.62 -5.05
N ILE A 79 2.77 5.14 -5.09
CA ILE A 79 1.75 5.58 -6.05
C ILE A 79 0.46 6.01 -5.36
N ASN A 80 -0.33 6.80 -6.07
CA ASN A 80 -1.71 7.05 -5.76
C ASN A 80 -2.59 5.93 -6.30
N HIS A 81 -3.54 5.48 -5.48
CA HIS A 81 -4.60 4.56 -5.90
C HIS A 81 -5.86 5.38 -6.23
N PRO A 82 -6.24 5.54 -7.51
CA PRO A 82 -7.43 6.28 -7.91
C PRO A 82 -8.69 5.81 -7.19
N GLY A 83 -9.55 6.76 -6.81
CA GLY A 83 -10.78 6.52 -6.05
C GLY A 83 -10.63 6.48 -4.53
N THR A 84 -9.39 6.46 -4.01
CA THR A 84 -9.11 6.41 -2.57
C THR A 84 -8.05 7.42 -2.12
N THR A 85 -7.76 8.43 -2.94
CA THR A 85 -6.80 9.49 -2.62
C THR A 85 -7.47 10.69 -1.94
N SER A 86 -6.65 11.59 -1.38
CA SER A 86 -7.13 12.85 -0.78
C SER A 86 -7.85 13.81 -1.75
N ARG A 87 -7.89 13.50 -3.05
CA ARG A 87 -8.47 14.35 -4.09
C ARG A 87 -9.61 13.71 -4.87
N ASP A 88 -9.78 12.39 -4.78
CA ASP A 88 -10.70 11.63 -5.63
C ASP A 88 -11.38 10.47 -4.87
N VAL A 89 -11.73 10.67 -3.61
CA VAL A 89 -12.54 9.68 -2.88
C VAL A 89 -13.94 9.64 -3.51
N THR A 90 -14.25 8.55 -4.20
CA THR A 90 -15.54 8.32 -4.84
C THR A 90 -15.91 6.84 -4.78
N ALA A 91 -17.19 6.53 -4.57
CA ALA A 91 -17.67 5.15 -4.59
C ALA A 91 -17.54 4.51 -5.99
N GLU A 92 -17.68 5.31 -7.05
CA GLU A 92 -17.59 4.83 -8.45
C GLU A 92 -16.26 4.13 -8.75
N VAL A 93 -15.15 4.66 -8.24
CA VAL A 93 -13.80 4.12 -8.48
C VAL A 93 -13.25 3.43 -7.23
N GLY A 94 -13.52 3.99 -6.06
CA GLY A 94 -12.98 3.54 -4.77
C GLY A 94 -13.57 2.23 -4.26
N SER A 95 -14.79 1.84 -4.72
CA SER A 95 -15.38 0.52 -4.39
C SER A 95 -14.53 -0.65 -4.87
N ALA A 96 -13.74 -0.46 -5.92
CA ALA A 96 -12.91 -1.49 -6.53
C ALA A 96 -11.58 -1.70 -5.78
N LEU A 97 -11.62 -1.99 -4.49
CA LEU A 97 -10.42 -2.14 -3.64
C LEU A 97 -9.43 -3.20 -4.16
N TRP A 98 -9.92 -4.25 -4.84
CA TRP A 98 -9.07 -5.26 -5.51
C TRP A 98 -8.11 -4.68 -6.55
N LEU A 99 -8.36 -3.46 -7.04
CA LEU A 99 -7.45 -2.80 -7.97
C LEU A 99 -6.17 -2.29 -7.29
N ARG A 100 -6.19 -2.06 -5.97
CA ARG A 100 -5.01 -1.55 -5.25
C ARG A 100 -3.83 -2.52 -5.27
N PRO A 101 -3.98 -3.82 -4.94
CA PRO A 101 -2.91 -4.80 -5.14
C PRO A 101 -2.48 -4.90 -6.61
N LEU A 102 -3.41 -4.85 -7.56
CA LEU A 102 -3.09 -4.88 -8.99
C LEU A 102 -2.32 -3.64 -9.44
N ASP A 103 -2.63 -2.45 -8.91
CA ASP A 103 -1.87 -1.22 -9.15
C ASP A 103 -0.39 -1.39 -8.72
N ILE A 104 -0.15 -1.98 -7.54
CA ILE A 104 1.22 -2.26 -7.04
C ILE A 104 1.92 -3.31 -7.91
N SER A 105 1.24 -4.40 -8.27
CA SER A 105 1.79 -5.42 -9.18
C SER A 105 2.15 -4.83 -10.54
N HIS A 106 1.31 -3.90 -11.05
CA HIS A 106 1.59 -3.18 -12.29
C HIS A 106 2.81 -2.25 -12.14
N LEU A 107 2.91 -1.51 -11.03
CA LEU A 107 4.08 -0.68 -10.72
C LEU A 107 5.38 -1.51 -10.71
N ILE A 108 5.38 -2.66 -10.04
CA ILE A 108 6.53 -3.56 -10.00
C ILE A 108 6.91 -4.00 -11.44
N THR A 109 5.93 -4.41 -12.23
CA THR A 109 6.15 -4.81 -13.64
C THR A 109 6.76 -3.65 -14.43
N SER A 110 6.15 -2.47 -14.34
CA SER A 110 6.63 -1.28 -15.06
C SER A 110 8.07 -0.95 -14.72
N LEU A 111 8.46 -0.99 -13.44
CA LEU A 111 9.81 -0.67 -13.00
C LEU A 111 10.83 -1.75 -13.39
N THR A 112 10.45 -3.03 -13.30
CA THR A 112 11.38 -4.15 -13.59
C THR A 112 11.56 -4.40 -15.08
N GLU A 113 10.67 -3.90 -15.93
CA GLU A 113 10.75 -4.01 -17.40
C GLU A 113 11.24 -2.71 -18.06
N ASP A 114 11.25 -1.58 -17.37
CA ASP A 114 11.73 -0.30 -17.88
C ASP A 114 13.26 -0.29 -18.02
N LEU A 115 13.76 0.13 -19.19
CA LEU A 115 15.21 0.11 -19.49
C LEU A 115 16.04 1.09 -18.66
N ALA A 116 15.43 2.13 -18.10
CA ALA A 116 16.12 3.07 -17.23
C ALA A 116 16.19 2.57 -15.77
N TRP A 117 15.22 1.77 -15.33
CA TRP A 117 15.13 1.32 -13.94
C TRP A 117 15.64 -0.09 -13.72
N SER A 118 15.32 -1.03 -14.61
CA SER A 118 15.61 -2.46 -14.42
C SER A 118 17.08 -2.79 -14.19
N PRO A 119 18.09 -2.07 -14.78
CA PRO A 119 19.50 -2.33 -14.49
C PRO A 119 19.89 -2.03 -13.04
N HIS A 120 19.15 -1.13 -12.38
CA HIS A 120 19.43 -0.67 -11.01
C HIS A 120 18.60 -1.40 -9.94
N LEU A 121 17.68 -2.29 -10.32
CA LEU A 121 16.78 -2.98 -9.38
C LEU A 121 17.21 -4.42 -9.13
N ASP A 122 17.23 -4.82 -7.86
CA ASP A 122 17.25 -6.24 -7.48
C ASP A 122 15.80 -6.77 -7.49
N GLY A 123 15.35 -7.27 -8.64
CA GLY A 123 14.01 -7.82 -8.82
C GLY A 123 13.74 -9.12 -8.03
N THR A 124 14.74 -9.67 -7.34
CA THR A 124 14.58 -10.84 -6.45
C THR A 124 14.32 -10.47 -5.00
N ASN A 125 14.43 -9.16 -4.66
CA ASN A 125 14.28 -8.63 -3.31
C ASN A 125 13.31 -7.45 -3.31
N ILE A 126 12.02 -7.76 -3.36
CA ILE A 126 10.94 -6.77 -3.39
C ILE A 126 10.14 -6.85 -2.08
N THR A 127 10.00 -5.71 -1.41
CA THR A 127 9.19 -5.57 -0.19
C THR A 127 8.02 -4.63 -0.45
N VAL A 128 6.83 -4.97 0.06
CA VAL A 128 5.70 -4.06 0.08
C VAL A 128 5.51 -3.48 1.48
N ILE A 129 5.28 -2.16 1.56
CA ILE A 129 4.94 -1.45 2.80
C ILE A 129 3.60 -0.74 2.60
N GLY A 130 2.67 -0.91 3.53
CA GLY A 130 1.38 -0.23 3.46
C GLY A 130 0.93 0.34 4.79
N HIS A 131 0.27 1.50 4.75
CA HIS A 131 -0.31 2.15 5.93
C HIS A 131 -1.84 2.11 5.85
N SER A 132 -2.50 1.75 6.95
CA SER A 132 -3.97 1.69 7.06
C SER A 132 -4.55 0.81 5.93
N LEU A 133 -5.43 1.33 5.06
CA LEU A 133 -5.90 0.62 3.86
C LEU A 133 -4.77 0.13 2.95
N GLY A 134 -3.61 0.80 2.95
CA GLY A 134 -2.40 0.32 2.29
C GLY A 134 -1.80 -0.92 2.97
N GLY A 135 -1.93 -1.05 4.28
CA GLY A 135 -1.55 -2.25 5.03
C GLY A 135 -2.40 -3.46 4.60
N TRP A 136 -3.70 -3.27 4.43
CA TRP A 136 -4.59 -4.25 3.80
C TRP A 136 -4.07 -4.64 2.40
N THR A 137 -3.75 -3.65 1.55
CA THR A 137 -3.18 -3.89 0.22
C THR A 137 -1.88 -4.72 0.28
N ALA A 138 -1.00 -4.45 1.25
CA ALA A 138 0.25 -5.18 1.42
C ALA A 138 0.01 -6.66 1.79
N LEU A 139 -0.99 -6.94 2.62
CA LEU A 139 -1.36 -8.30 3.00
C LEU A 139 -2.04 -9.07 1.86
N GLU A 140 -2.88 -8.42 1.05
CA GLU A 140 -3.42 -9.02 -0.19
C GLU A 140 -2.29 -9.48 -1.13
N LEU A 141 -1.27 -8.63 -1.31
CA LEU A 141 -0.08 -8.98 -2.10
C LEU A 141 0.76 -10.11 -1.47
N ALA A 142 0.68 -10.30 -0.17
CA ALA A 142 1.31 -11.41 0.54
C ALA A 142 0.49 -12.72 0.46
N GLY A 143 -0.79 -12.65 0.07
CA GLY A 143 -1.68 -13.80 -0.10
C GLY A 143 -2.88 -13.85 0.85
N ALA A 144 -3.10 -12.82 1.68
CA ALA A 144 -4.36 -12.69 2.41
C ALA A 144 -5.51 -12.50 1.41
N GLN A 145 -6.70 -13.01 1.74
CA GLN A 145 -7.89 -12.91 0.90
C GLN A 145 -9.05 -12.36 1.71
N MET A 146 -9.74 -11.36 1.17
CA MET A 146 -10.89 -10.74 1.81
C MET A 146 -12.16 -11.53 1.53
N ASP A 147 -12.92 -11.81 2.60
CA ASP A 147 -14.28 -12.34 2.53
C ASP A 147 -15.28 -11.28 2.98
N MET A 148 -16.13 -10.83 2.07
CA MET A 148 -17.14 -9.80 2.37
C MET A 148 -18.28 -10.32 3.24
N ASP A 149 -18.60 -11.62 3.21
CA ASP A 149 -19.64 -12.17 4.09
C ASP A 149 -19.11 -12.25 5.53
N HIS A 150 -17.83 -12.59 5.69
CA HIS A 150 -17.14 -12.52 6.98
C HIS A 150 -17.10 -11.08 7.50
N MET A 151 -16.68 -10.12 6.67
CA MET A 151 -16.61 -8.70 7.01
C MET A 151 -17.99 -8.11 7.36
N ASP A 152 -19.05 -8.45 6.62
CA ASP A 152 -20.42 -8.03 6.92
C ASP A 152 -20.92 -8.58 8.26
N GLY A 153 -20.52 -9.81 8.59
CA GLY A 153 -20.78 -10.43 9.89
C GLY A 153 -20.09 -9.68 11.03
N ASP A 154 -18.83 -9.33 10.82
CA ASP A 154 -18.03 -8.57 11.79
C ASP A 154 -18.58 -7.16 12.01
N CYS A 155 -18.96 -6.46 10.95
CA CYS A 155 -19.57 -5.13 11.05
C CYS A 155 -20.93 -5.09 11.76
N LYS A 156 -21.63 -6.22 11.85
CA LYS A 156 -22.84 -6.33 12.70
C LYS A 156 -22.48 -6.43 14.18
N GLN A 157 -21.34 -7.00 14.52
CA GLN A 157 -20.86 -7.15 15.89
C GLN A 157 -20.12 -5.90 16.37
N HIS A 158 -19.42 -5.21 15.47
CA HIS A 158 -18.57 -4.04 15.70
C HIS A 158 -18.94 -2.86 14.79
N PRO A 159 -20.19 -2.37 14.85
CA PRO A 159 -20.67 -1.31 13.95
C PRO A 159 -19.96 0.03 14.15
N GLU A 160 -19.23 0.20 15.25
CA GLU A 160 -18.44 1.39 15.59
C GLU A 160 -17.13 1.51 14.81
N LEU A 161 -16.67 0.46 14.15
CA LEU A 161 -15.39 0.45 13.45
C LEU A 161 -15.41 1.34 12.21
N ALA A 162 -14.37 2.16 12.05
CA ALA A 162 -14.20 3.01 10.86
C ALA A 162 -14.10 2.20 9.56
N ALA A 163 -13.63 0.97 9.62
CA ALA A 163 -13.62 0.03 8.50
C ALA A 163 -15.04 -0.18 7.93
N CYS A 164 -16.04 -0.38 8.81
CA CYS A 164 -17.43 -0.60 8.40
C CYS A 164 -18.06 0.65 7.78
N ASP A 165 -17.77 1.84 8.33
CA ASP A 165 -18.22 3.11 7.77
C ASP A 165 -17.59 3.34 6.39
N GLY A 166 -16.28 3.10 6.25
CA GLY A 166 -15.56 3.28 4.99
C GLY A 166 -16.05 2.35 3.88
N LEU A 167 -16.33 1.07 4.19
CA LEU A 167 -16.90 0.13 3.23
C LEU A 167 -18.29 0.56 2.74
N LYS A 168 -19.13 1.11 3.63
CA LYS A 168 -20.44 1.66 3.27
C LYS A 168 -20.31 2.92 2.41
N GLU A 169 -19.43 3.84 2.80
CA GLU A 169 -19.18 5.10 2.08
C GLU A 169 -18.70 4.82 0.64
N LEU A 170 -17.79 3.88 0.48
CA LEU A 170 -17.26 3.47 -0.83
C LEU A 170 -18.13 2.45 -1.56
N GLU A 171 -19.22 1.98 -0.94
CA GLU A 171 -20.11 0.99 -1.55
C GLU A 171 -19.41 -0.33 -1.93
N VAL A 172 -18.42 -0.77 -1.16
CA VAL A 172 -17.60 -1.94 -1.45
C VAL A 172 -18.40 -3.23 -1.35
N GLY A 173 -18.23 -4.12 -2.34
CA GLY A 173 -18.80 -5.48 -2.32
C GLY A 173 -20.32 -5.54 -2.44
N ARG A 174 -20.95 -4.55 -3.11
CA ARG A 174 -22.41 -4.51 -3.31
C ARG A 174 -22.94 -5.62 -4.20
N THR A 175 -22.15 -6.05 -5.16
CA THR A 175 -22.58 -7.07 -6.13
C THR A 175 -21.81 -8.37 -5.93
N PRO A 176 -22.42 -9.54 -6.29
CA PRO A 176 -21.71 -10.82 -6.26
C PRO A 176 -20.41 -10.82 -7.07
N LYS A 177 -20.37 -10.09 -8.19
CA LYS A 177 -19.17 -9.95 -9.03
C LYS A 177 -18.04 -9.20 -8.32
N GLU A 178 -18.36 -8.14 -7.55
CA GLU A 178 -17.38 -7.39 -6.76
C GLU A 178 -16.86 -8.25 -5.61
N ARG A 179 -17.73 -8.96 -4.89
CA ARG A 179 -17.34 -9.90 -3.81
C ARG A 179 -16.39 -10.99 -4.33
N THR A 180 -16.66 -11.56 -5.51
CA THR A 180 -15.73 -12.51 -6.15
C THR A 180 -14.37 -11.88 -6.46
N LYS A 181 -14.32 -10.62 -6.88
CA LYS A 181 -13.04 -9.93 -7.15
C LYS A 181 -12.26 -9.61 -5.87
N LEU A 182 -12.95 -9.25 -4.80
CA LEU A 182 -12.36 -9.01 -3.48
C LEU A 182 -11.80 -10.28 -2.84
N ALA A 183 -12.46 -11.42 -3.09
CA ALA A 183 -12.03 -12.72 -2.60
C ALA A 183 -11.00 -13.44 -3.50
N ALA A 184 -10.56 -12.78 -4.59
CA ALA A 184 -9.57 -13.37 -5.50
C ALA A 184 -8.19 -13.47 -4.83
N ASP A 185 -7.40 -14.47 -5.26
CA ASP A 185 -5.97 -14.50 -4.91
C ASP A 185 -5.23 -13.41 -5.70
N LEU A 186 -4.83 -12.35 -4.98
CA LEU A 186 -4.10 -11.21 -5.51
C LEU A 186 -2.61 -11.24 -5.12
N LYS A 187 -2.11 -12.40 -4.64
CA LYS A 187 -0.70 -12.60 -4.27
C LYS A 187 0.22 -12.28 -5.43
N ASP A 188 1.21 -11.44 -5.18
CA ASP A 188 2.31 -11.23 -6.13
C ASP A 188 3.55 -12.01 -5.67
N LYS A 189 3.89 -13.07 -6.41
CA LYS A 189 5.00 -13.98 -6.08
C LYS A 189 6.37 -13.33 -6.10
N ARG A 190 6.49 -12.11 -6.60
CA ARG A 190 7.74 -11.32 -6.58
C ARG A 190 7.98 -10.68 -5.22
N ILE A 191 6.94 -10.48 -4.42
CA ILE A 191 7.03 -9.94 -3.05
C ILE A 191 7.71 -10.97 -2.15
N ARG A 192 8.71 -10.52 -1.40
CA ARG A 192 9.50 -11.33 -0.47
C ARG A 192 9.27 -11.00 1.00
N ALA A 193 8.70 -9.84 1.28
CA ALA A 193 8.29 -9.45 2.62
C ALA A 193 7.15 -8.41 2.52
N ALA A 194 6.26 -8.41 3.51
CA ALA A 194 5.21 -7.41 3.63
C ALA A 194 5.29 -6.70 4.99
N ILE A 195 5.11 -5.39 4.99
CA ILE A 195 5.08 -4.58 6.20
C ILE A 195 3.75 -3.83 6.25
N SER A 196 3.00 -4.07 7.31
CA SER A 196 1.73 -3.41 7.57
C SER A 196 1.88 -2.42 8.72
N LEU A 197 1.58 -1.16 8.45
CA LEU A 197 1.61 -0.06 9.42
C LEU A 197 0.18 0.33 9.75
N ASP A 198 -0.25 0.05 10.99
CA ASP A 198 -1.56 0.42 11.52
C ASP A 198 -2.72 0.10 10.56
N LEU A 199 -2.76 -1.17 10.12
CA LEU A 199 -3.72 -1.55 9.09
C LEU A 199 -5.17 -1.42 9.56
N GLY A 200 -6.07 -1.14 8.60
CA GLY A 200 -7.51 -1.28 8.72
C GLY A 200 -8.03 -2.39 7.82
N LEU A 201 -9.27 -2.82 8.03
CA LEU A 201 -9.93 -3.92 7.32
C LEU A 201 -9.33 -5.31 7.60
N ALA A 202 -8.54 -5.50 8.65
CA ALA A 202 -7.92 -6.77 8.98
C ALA A 202 -8.94 -7.90 9.13
N ARG A 203 -10.07 -7.60 9.76
CA ARG A 203 -11.13 -8.53 10.07
C ARG A 203 -11.93 -9.03 8.86
N GLY A 204 -11.68 -8.46 7.68
CA GLY A 204 -12.17 -9.00 6.42
C GLY A 204 -11.36 -10.15 5.87
N PHE A 205 -10.15 -10.39 6.37
CA PHE A 205 -9.32 -11.51 5.92
C PHE A 205 -9.78 -12.83 6.53
N THR A 206 -9.76 -13.89 5.71
CA THR A 206 -10.04 -15.23 6.23
C THR A 206 -8.84 -15.76 7.02
N PRO A 207 -9.05 -16.42 8.17
CA PRO A 207 -7.96 -17.02 8.94
C PRO A 207 -7.12 -18.00 8.13
N GLU A 208 -7.76 -18.74 7.22
CA GLU A 208 -7.12 -19.71 6.35
C GLU A 208 -6.14 -19.05 5.39
N SER A 209 -6.51 -17.90 4.79
CA SER A 209 -5.63 -17.16 3.89
C SER A 209 -4.46 -16.53 4.63
N LEU A 210 -4.69 -16.01 5.83
CA LEU A 210 -3.62 -15.47 6.69
C LEU A 210 -2.62 -16.57 7.08
N ALA A 211 -3.10 -17.75 7.47
CA ALA A 211 -2.24 -18.88 7.82
C ALA A 211 -1.46 -19.46 6.63
N ALA A 212 -1.90 -19.19 5.39
CA ALA A 212 -1.24 -19.63 4.17
C ALA A 212 -0.16 -18.65 3.67
N ILE A 213 0.04 -17.49 4.31
CA ILE A 213 1.12 -16.57 3.96
C ILE A 213 2.46 -17.23 4.27
N ASP A 214 3.31 -17.34 3.24
CA ASP A 214 4.59 -18.05 3.29
C ASP A 214 5.82 -17.12 3.24
N ILE A 215 5.61 -15.81 3.36
CA ILE A 215 6.66 -14.79 3.39
C ILE A 215 6.67 -14.06 4.75
N PRO A 216 7.80 -13.47 5.17
CA PRO A 216 7.85 -12.66 6.38
C PRO A 216 6.85 -11.49 6.34
N VAL A 217 6.11 -11.31 7.43
CA VAL A 217 5.20 -10.18 7.64
C VAL A 217 5.57 -9.46 8.92
N LEU A 218 5.77 -8.14 8.83
CA LEU A 218 5.94 -7.26 9.98
C LEU A 218 4.66 -6.43 10.16
N VAL A 219 4.07 -6.52 11.35
CA VAL A 219 2.88 -5.73 11.71
C VAL A 219 3.26 -4.72 12.79
N ILE A 220 3.02 -3.44 12.51
CA ILE A 220 3.23 -2.33 13.45
C ILE A 220 1.89 -1.64 13.66
N ALA A 221 1.36 -1.71 14.89
CA ALA A 221 0.14 -1.02 15.28
C ALA A 221 0.44 0.39 15.79
N ALA A 222 -0.53 1.30 15.69
CA ALA A 222 -0.43 2.61 16.32
C ALA A 222 -0.27 2.50 17.83
N GLY A 223 0.59 3.34 18.40
CA GLY A 223 0.83 3.39 19.84
C GLY A 223 -0.30 4.06 20.63
N SER A 224 -1.18 4.84 19.96
CA SER A 224 -2.32 5.53 20.57
C SER A 224 -3.60 4.71 20.43
N SER A 225 -4.46 4.76 21.45
CA SER A 225 -5.78 4.15 21.37
C SER A 225 -6.72 4.99 20.49
N ASN A 226 -7.41 4.32 19.57
CA ASN A 226 -8.48 4.90 18.76
C ASN A 226 -9.69 3.95 18.79
N PRO A 227 -10.83 4.34 19.39
CA PRO A 227 -11.99 3.44 19.51
C PRO A 227 -12.63 3.07 18.16
N LYS A 228 -12.38 3.84 17.11
CA LYS A 228 -12.86 3.53 15.74
C LYS A 228 -11.90 2.64 14.95
N ILE A 229 -10.64 2.55 15.38
CA ILE A 229 -9.58 1.71 14.79
C ILE A 229 -8.80 1.08 15.94
N PRO A 230 -9.44 0.21 16.75
CA PRO A 230 -8.77 -0.40 17.88
C PRO A 230 -7.75 -1.41 17.38
N LYS A 231 -6.49 -1.23 17.80
CA LYS A 231 -5.37 -2.08 17.35
C LYS A 231 -5.59 -3.55 17.65
N GLU A 232 -6.34 -3.88 18.69
CA GLU A 232 -6.68 -5.24 19.11
C GLU A 232 -7.59 -5.95 18.09
N LEU A 233 -8.48 -5.20 17.43
CA LEU A 233 -9.40 -5.71 16.43
C LEU A 233 -8.89 -5.55 14.99
N GLU A 234 -7.87 -4.76 14.77
CA GLU A 234 -7.24 -4.55 13.46
C GLU A 234 -5.86 -5.24 13.40
N SER A 235 -4.79 -4.57 13.72
CA SER A 235 -3.44 -5.18 13.68
C SER A 235 -3.29 -6.41 14.59
N GLY A 236 -4.00 -6.48 15.70
CA GLY A 236 -3.98 -7.62 16.63
C GLY A 236 -4.80 -8.82 16.17
N TYR A 237 -5.58 -8.69 15.09
CA TYR A 237 -6.31 -9.79 14.46
C TYR A 237 -5.36 -10.72 13.66
N LEU A 238 -4.24 -10.19 13.17
CA LEU A 238 -3.23 -10.93 12.39
C LEU A 238 -2.35 -11.80 13.29
#